data_993c5e5fd287c810e41176770e6ba9dd
#
_entry.id   993c5e5fd287c810e41176770e6ba9dd
#
_cell.length_a   1.000
_cell.length_b   1.000
_cell.length_c   1.000
_cell.angle_alpha   90.00
_cell.angle_beta   90.00
_cell.angle_gamma   90.00
#
_symmetry.space_group_name_H-M   'P 1'
#
loop_
_entity.id
_entity.type
_entity.pdbx_description
1 polymer ?
#
loop_
_entity_poly.entity_id
_entity_poly.type
_entity_poly.pdbx_seq_one_letter_code
_entity_poly.pdbx_strand_id
1 'polypeptide(L)'
;MKIKKFSNERFTIYLGDVLDCFSKVHEESVDLVFADPPYNIGKEFAGAKDKFETKEYINWMECWIGEIWRVVKSTGSVYLMNSTQNFAHMDLICQSKFFVQSRIVWAYDSSSVQAKRRFGSSWEPILHMTKSKTGYTFNSENILVEAKTGSQRKLIDYRKIPPRPYNKEKVPSNVWEIPRVRFKMDEYENHPTQKPHALLERVILASSNQGDTVLDPFSGSFSTGYACKELERKFIGFELSEEYVKIGIRRLDLPSSYTRNVLVKKKEKK
;
A
#
# COMPACT_ATOMS: atom_id res chain seq x y z
N MET A 1 4.39 24.09 3.47
CA MET A 1 3.24 24.09 4.44
C MET A 1 3.76 23.65 5.80
N LYS A 2 3.30 24.26 6.94
CA LYS A 2 3.74 23.79 8.26
C LYS A 2 3.13 22.40 8.53
N ILE A 3 3.98 21.40 8.82
CA ILE A 3 3.54 20.03 9.12
C ILE A 3 2.69 20.03 10.41
N LYS A 4 1.49 19.40 10.35
CA LYS A 4 0.68 19.12 11.53
C LYS A 4 0.76 17.62 11.86
N LYS A 5 0.83 17.27 13.14
CA LYS A 5 0.91 15.88 13.63
C LYS A 5 -0.34 15.51 14.42
N PHE A 6 -0.89 14.33 14.14
CA PHE A 6 -1.97 13.69 14.89
C PHE A 6 -1.49 12.30 15.30
N SER A 7 -1.51 11.96 16.58
CA SER A 7 -0.95 10.68 17.03
C SER A 7 -1.55 10.17 18.33
N ASN A 8 -1.45 8.86 18.51
CA ASN A 8 -1.52 8.15 19.78
C ASN A 8 -0.28 7.24 19.93
N GLU A 9 -0.33 6.24 20.79
CA GLU A 9 0.80 5.32 21.03
C GLU A 9 1.18 4.46 19.82
N ARG A 10 0.20 4.14 18.95
CA ARG A 10 0.39 3.21 17.81
C ARG A 10 0.38 3.88 16.45
N PHE A 11 -0.34 4.99 16.31
CA PHE A 11 -0.61 5.60 15.01
C PHE A 11 -0.16 7.04 14.98
N THR A 12 0.49 7.43 13.90
CA THR A 12 0.90 8.82 13.63
C THR A 12 0.49 9.21 12.23
N ILE A 13 -0.18 10.36 12.10
CA ILE A 13 -0.49 11.00 10.81
C ILE A 13 0.25 12.33 10.75
N TYR A 14 0.92 12.60 9.65
CA TYR A 14 1.47 13.90 9.32
C TYR A 14 0.69 14.50 8.15
N LEU A 15 0.10 15.68 8.36
CA LEU A 15 -0.47 16.51 7.31
C LEU A 15 0.63 17.44 6.78
N GLY A 16 1.05 17.24 5.54
CA GLY A 16 2.13 17.99 4.91
C GLY A 16 2.60 17.40 3.60
N ASP A 17 3.54 18.09 2.96
CA ASP A 17 4.24 17.55 1.79
C ASP A 17 5.04 16.30 2.16
N VAL A 18 5.09 15.33 1.25
CA VAL A 18 5.73 14.02 1.49
C VAL A 18 7.22 14.17 1.81
N LEU A 19 7.96 15.01 1.09
CA LEU A 19 9.39 15.19 1.31
C LEU A 19 9.66 15.89 2.65
N ASP A 20 8.83 16.85 3.03
CA ASP A 20 8.92 17.49 4.34
C ASP A 20 8.60 16.49 5.47
N CYS A 21 7.58 15.63 5.28
CA CYS A 21 7.15 14.66 6.27
C CYS A 21 8.21 13.58 6.54
N PHE A 22 8.99 13.17 5.54
CA PHE A 22 10.10 12.23 5.73
C PHE A 22 11.13 12.71 6.76
N SER A 23 11.32 14.04 6.92
CA SER A 23 12.20 14.59 7.96
C SER A 23 11.78 14.23 9.41
N LYS A 24 10.57 13.74 9.62
CA LYS A 24 10.02 13.32 10.91
C LYS A 24 10.18 11.83 11.19
N VAL A 25 10.73 11.07 10.25
CA VAL A 25 10.94 9.63 10.37
C VAL A 25 12.44 9.35 10.47
N HIS A 26 12.84 8.61 11.49
CA HIS A 26 14.24 8.24 11.70
C HIS A 26 14.73 7.23 10.66
N GLU A 27 16.03 7.24 10.43
CA GLU A 27 16.69 6.22 9.61
C GLU A 27 16.42 4.83 10.18
N GLU A 28 16.28 3.83 9.29
CA GLU A 28 16.16 2.41 9.65
C GLU A 28 15.15 2.12 10.76
N SER A 29 14.04 2.88 10.79
CA SER A 29 12.99 2.75 11.82
C SER A 29 11.71 2.08 11.33
N VAL A 30 11.57 1.85 10.02
CA VAL A 30 10.36 1.33 9.38
C VAL A 30 10.57 -0.10 8.93
N ASP A 31 9.66 -1.01 9.30
CA ASP A 31 9.72 -2.43 8.96
C ASP A 31 9.10 -2.70 7.57
N LEU A 32 8.04 -1.97 7.22
CA LEU A 32 7.32 -2.11 5.97
C LEU A 32 6.91 -0.75 5.41
N VAL A 33 7.18 -0.52 4.13
CA VAL A 33 6.62 0.62 3.39
C VAL A 33 5.63 0.10 2.35
N PHE A 34 4.44 0.67 2.33
CA PHE A 34 3.50 0.57 1.21
C PHE A 34 3.26 1.97 0.66
N ALA A 35 3.48 2.20 -0.63
CA ALA A 35 3.32 3.52 -1.23
C ALA A 35 2.54 3.46 -2.55
N ASP A 36 1.47 4.26 -2.61
CA ASP A 36 0.60 4.43 -3.77
C ASP A 36 0.58 5.93 -4.15
N PRO A 37 1.65 6.45 -4.79
CA PRO A 37 1.78 7.86 -5.11
C PRO A 37 0.78 8.30 -6.17
N PRO A 38 0.56 9.62 -6.37
CA PRO A 38 -0.08 10.13 -7.58
C PRO A 38 0.65 9.63 -8.83
N TYR A 39 -0.11 9.18 -9.86
CA TYR A 39 0.46 8.47 -11.02
C TYR A 39 0.82 9.38 -12.20
N ASN A 40 0.66 10.68 -12.07
CA ASN A 40 0.87 11.66 -13.17
C ASN A 40 0.02 11.37 -14.42
N ILE A 41 -1.23 11.00 -14.23
CA ILE A 41 -2.19 10.69 -15.31
C ILE A 41 -3.31 11.72 -15.44
N GLY A 42 -3.17 12.87 -14.78
CA GLY A 42 -4.13 13.97 -14.79
C GLY A 42 -5.37 13.71 -13.94
N LYS A 43 -5.29 12.83 -12.96
CA LYS A 43 -6.39 12.55 -12.03
C LYS A 43 -6.51 13.65 -10.99
N GLU A 44 -7.73 13.96 -10.57
CA GLU A 44 -7.99 14.97 -9.56
C GLU A 44 -8.04 14.35 -8.15
N PHE A 45 -7.31 14.97 -7.22
CA PHE A 45 -7.29 14.63 -5.80
C PHE A 45 -7.54 15.87 -4.97
N ALA A 46 -8.64 15.93 -4.24
CA ALA A 46 -8.99 17.06 -3.36
C ALA A 46 -8.81 18.45 -4.02
N GLY A 47 -9.20 18.59 -5.29
CA GLY A 47 -9.13 19.85 -6.02
C GLY A 47 -7.80 20.14 -6.75
N ALA A 48 -6.79 19.27 -6.61
CA ALA A 48 -5.55 19.36 -7.36
C ALA A 48 -5.43 18.23 -8.39
N LYS A 49 -4.87 18.53 -9.58
CA LYS A 49 -4.60 17.51 -10.60
C LYS A 49 -3.16 17.04 -10.50
N ASP A 50 -2.96 15.73 -10.57
CA ASP A 50 -1.64 15.08 -10.67
C ASP A 50 -1.11 15.21 -12.11
N LYS A 51 -0.65 16.41 -12.49
CA LYS A 51 -0.13 16.67 -13.81
C LYS A 51 1.19 17.45 -13.73
N PHE A 52 2.28 16.73 -13.90
CA PHE A 52 3.65 17.25 -13.94
C PHE A 52 4.25 16.96 -15.32
N GLU A 53 5.25 17.73 -15.70
CA GLU A 53 6.14 17.32 -16.78
C GLU A 53 6.83 15.99 -16.43
N THR A 54 7.02 15.11 -17.43
CA THR A 54 7.55 13.76 -17.18
C THR A 54 8.88 13.77 -16.43
N LYS A 55 9.79 14.68 -16.80
CA LYS A 55 11.09 14.80 -16.13
C LYS A 55 10.96 15.23 -14.66
N GLU A 56 10.07 16.16 -14.37
CA GLU A 56 9.81 16.64 -13.00
C GLU A 56 9.22 15.52 -12.15
N TYR A 57 8.29 14.76 -12.70
CA TYR A 57 7.70 13.60 -12.02
C TYR A 57 8.74 12.53 -11.70
N ILE A 58 9.65 12.22 -12.65
CA ILE A 58 10.75 11.28 -12.44
C ILE A 58 11.68 11.75 -11.33
N ASN A 59 12.10 13.02 -11.36
CA ASN A 59 12.95 13.61 -10.32
C ASN A 59 12.27 13.56 -8.94
N TRP A 60 10.99 13.89 -8.88
CA TRP A 60 10.21 13.81 -7.65
C TRP A 60 10.13 12.37 -7.11
N MET A 61 9.90 11.38 -7.99
CA MET A 61 9.93 9.96 -7.60
C MET A 61 11.30 9.58 -7.03
N GLU A 62 12.38 10.00 -7.65
CA GLU A 62 13.74 9.69 -7.21
C GLU A 62 14.03 10.22 -5.81
N CYS A 63 13.53 11.43 -5.49
CA CYS A 63 13.66 12.04 -4.17
C CYS A 63 12.97 11.21 -3.08
N TRP A 64 11.67 10.93 -3.20
CA TRP A 64 10.97 10.21 -2.13
C TRP A 64 11.31 8.71 -2.08
N ILE A 65 11.71 8.08 -3.20
CA ILE A 65 12.27 6.71 -3.19
C ILE A 65 13.59 6.68 -2.41
N GLY A 66 14.41 7.73 -2.55
CA GLY A 66 15.63 7.91 -1.74
C GLY A 66 15.33 7.99 -0.24
N GLU A 67 14.30 8.73 0.14
CA GLU A 67 13.86 8.81 1.54
C GLU A 67 13.28 7.48 2.06
N ILE A 68 12.52 6.74 1.24
CA ILE A 68 12.07 5.39 1.59
C ILE A 68 13.29 4.49 1.89
N TRP A 69 14.31 4.55 1.03
CA TRP A 69 15.53 3.78 1.26
C TRP A 69 16.20 4.15 2.59
N ARG A 70 16.24 5.43 2.95
CA ARG A 70 16.81 5.91 4.22
C ARG A 70 16.07 5.35 5.42
N VAL A 71 14.73 5.41 5.42
CA VAL A 71 13.92 5.10 6.60
C VAL A 71 13.62 3.61 6.79
N VAL A 72 13.62 2.79 5.72
CA VAL A 72 13.33 1.36 5.84
C VAL A 72 14.53 0.63 6.45
N LYS A 73 14.26 -0.34 7.34
CA LYS A 73 15.27 -1.21 7.97
C LYS A 73 15.94 -2.11 6.93
N SER A 74 17.12 -2.62 7.23
CA SER A 74 17.82 -3.61 6.40
C SER A 74 17.03 -4.92 6.24
N THR A 75 16.20 -5.27 7.23
CA THR A 75 15.29 -6.42 7.22
C THR A 75 13.90 -6.10 6.69
N GLY A 76 13.63 -4.83 6.36
CA GLY A 76 12.32 -4.35 5.95
C GLY A 76 12.01 -4.60 4.48
N SER A 77 10.73 -4.47 4.15
CA SER A 77 10.20 -4.61 2.78
C SER A 77 9.54 -3.33 2.30
N VAL A 78 9.55 -3.12 0.99
CA VAL A 78 8.94 -1.97 0.33
C VAL A 78 8.04 -2.44 -0.80
N TYR A 79 6.80 -1.97 -0.82
CA TYR A 79 5.84 -2.18 -1.90
C TYR A 79 5.46 -0.84 -2.51
N LEU A 80 5.78 -0.66 -3.79
CA LEU A 80 5.45 0.57 -4.53
C LEU A 80 4.49 0.28 -5.67
N MET A 81 3.49 1.12 -5.80
CA MET A 81 2.54 1.10 -6.92
C MET A 81 2.80 2.25 -7.89
N ASN A 82 2.40 2.08 -9.13
CA ASN A 82 2.32 3.16 -10.11
C ASN A 82 1.38 2.78 -11.26
N SER A 83 1.11 3.73 -12.17
CA SER A 83 0.44 3.42 -13.42
C SER A 83 1.32 2.53 -14.31
N THR A 84 0.69 1.77 -15.20
CA THR A 84 1.40 0.98 -16.22
C THR A 84 2.28 1.84 -17.14
N GLN A 85 1.98 3.14 -17.29
CA GLN A 85 2.72 4.08 -18.12
C GLN A 85 4.04 4.51 -17.47
N ASN A 86 4.02 4.74 -16.15
CA ASN A 86 5.18 5.27 -15.42
C ASN A 86 5.95 4.18 -14.64
N PHE A 87 5.46 2.95 -14.64
CA PHE A 87 6.07 1.85 -13.89
C PHE A 87 7.50 1.56 -14.31
N ALA A 88 7.82 1.63 -15.61
CA ALA A 88 9.17 1.38 -16.10
C ALA A 88 10.20 2.37 -15.52
N HIS A 89 9.85 3.64 -15.42
CA HIS A 89 10.72 4.65 -14.79
C HIS A 89 10.94 4.36 -13.30
N MET A 90 9.86 4.07 -12.58
CA MET A 90 9.93 3.72 -11.17
C MET A 90 10.77 2.46 -10.93
N ASP A 91 10.57 1.41 -11.74
CA ASP A 91 11.33 0.15 -11.62
C ASP A 91 12.83 0.37 -11.81
N LEU A 92 13.24 1.17 -12.79
CA LEU A 92 14.66 1.49 -13.02
C LEU A 92 15.27 2.28 -11.87
N ILE A 93 14.56 3.28 -11.33
CA ILE A 93 15.00 4.04 -10.15
C ILE A 93 15.19 3.08 -8.96
N CYS A 94 14.21 2.22 -8.72
CA CYS A 94 14.24 1.28 -7.60
C CYS A 94 15.38 0.27 -7.70
N GLN A 95 15.66 -0.27 -8.88
CA GLN A 95 16.75 -1.22 -9.09
C GLN A 95 18.14 -0.63 -8.78
N SER A 96 18.30 0.70 -8.83
CA SER A 96 19.55 1.36 -8.44
C SER A 96 19.81 1.36 -6.93
N LYS A 97 18.81 1.09 -6.11
CA LYS A 97 18.86 1.21 -4.64
C LYS A 97 18.47 -0.09 -3.91
N PHE A 98 17.53 -0.86 -4.46
CA PHE A 98 16.92 -2.02 -3.81
C PHE A 98 17.13 -3.30 -4.60
N PHE A 99 17.01 -4.43 -3.90
CA PHE A 99 16.84 -5.74 -4.52
C PHE A 99 15.35 -5.96 -4.84
N VAL A 100 15.00 -6.07 -6.11
CA VAL A 100 13.65 -6.39 -6.54
C VAL A 100 13.37 -7.87 -6.30
N GLN A 101 12.46 -8.16 -5.39
CA GLN A 101 12.03 -9.52 -5.04
C GLN A 101 10.93 -10.01 -5.97
N SER A 102 9.98 -9.14 -6.31
CA SER A 102 8.89 -9.52 -7.22
C SER A 102 8.28 -8.31 -7.91
N ARG A 103 7.88 -8.52 -9.16
CA ARG A 103 6.96 -7.64 -9.90
C ARG A 103 5.59 -8.28 -9.86
N ILE A 104 4.66 -7.64 -9.19
CA ILE A 104 3.33 -8.14 -8.89
C ILE A 104 2.34 -7.45 -9.82
N VAL A 105 1.42 -8.21 -10.36
CA VAL A 105 0.27 -7.73 -11.12
C VAL A 105 -0.96 -7.81 -10.23
N TRP A 106 -1.48 -6.67 -9.81
CA TRP A 106 -2.79 -6.63 -9.19
C TRP A 106 -3.86 -6.52 -10.28
N ALA A 107 -4.51 -7.64 -10.56
CA ALA A 107 -5.56 -7.75 -11.57
C ALA A 107 -6.94 -7.58 -10.92
N TYR A 108 -7.82 -6.87 -11.62
CA TYR A 108 -9.19 -6.64 -11.18
C TYR A 108 -10.14 -6.54 -12.38
N ASP A 109 -11.38 -7.00 -12.20
CA ASP A 109 -12.42 -6.78 -13.19
C ASP A 109 -12.90 -5.32 -13.10
N SER A 110 -12.59 -4.56 -14.14
CA SER A 110 -13.00 -3.16 -14.28
C SER A 110 -13.43 -2.90 -15.70
N SER A 111 -14.64 -3.30 -16.02
CA SER A 111 -15.24 -3.11 -17.35
C SER A 111 -15.64 -1.66 -17.68
N SER A 112 -15.26 -0.68 -16.85
CA SER A 112 -15.71 0.71 -16.96
C SER A 112 -15.23 1.45 -18.21
N VAL A 113 -14.22 0.93 -18.93
CA VAL A 113 -13.70 1.55 -20.15
C VAL A 113 -13.82 0.58 -21.31
N GLN A 114 -14.85 0.73 -22.12
CA GLN A 114 -14.93 0.07 -23.42
C GLN A 114 -13.96 0.75 -24.40
N ALA A 115 -12.71 0.32 -24.39
CA ALA A 115 -11.71 0.84 -25.30
C ALA A 115 -11.96 0.32 -26.73
N LYS A 116 -12.16 1.23 -27.69
CA LYS A 116 -12.44 0.86 -29.10
C LYS A 116 -11.18 0.66 -29.95
N ARG A 117 -10.02 1.15 -29.53
CA ARG A 117 -8.78 1.21 -30.33
C ARG A 117 -7.56 0.65 -29.62
N ARG A 118 -7.70 0.14 -28.39
CA ARG A 118 -6.64 -0.47 -27.58
C ARG A 118 -7.26 -1.42 -26.57
N PHE A 119 -6.45 -2.28 -25.97
CA PHE A 119 -6.91 -3.09 -24.83
C PHE A 119 -7.19 -2.18 -23.61
N GLY A 120 -8.27 -2.45 -22.88
CA GLY A 120 -8.56 -1.79 -21.61
C GLY A 120 -7.54 -2.22 -20.55
N SER A 121 -7.18 -1.31 -19.64
CA SER A 121 -6.32 -1.64 -18.49
C SER A 121 -7.19 -2.20 -17.36
N SER A 122 -6.89 -3.41 -16.91
CA SER A 122 -7.56 -4.10 -15.80
C SER A 122 -6.58 -4.58 -14.73
N TRP A 123 -5.41 -3.94 -14.65
CA TRP A 123 -4.40 -4.24 -13.66
C TRP A 123 -3.54 -3.03 -13.31
N GLU A 124 -2.93 -3.08 -12.12
CA GLU A 124 -1.91 -2.14 -11.67
C GLU A 124 -0.66 -2.89 -11.20
N PRO A 125 0.54 -2.41 -11.55
CA PRO A 125 1.79 -3.02 -11.12
C PRO A 125 2.12 -2.66 -9.67
N ILE A 126 2.68 -3.61 -8.95
CA ILE A 126 3.26 -3.43 -7.61
C ILE A 126 4.68 -3.98 -7.63
N LEU A 127 5.64 -3.20 -7.17
CA LEU A 127 7.02 -3.62 -7.05
C LEU A 127 7.33 -3.98 -5.60
N HIS A 128 7.65 -5.23 -5.31
CA HIS A 128 8.14 -5.68 -4.00
C HIS A 128 9.65 -5.69 -3.99
N MET A 129 10.24 -5.01 -3.01
CA MET A 129 11.67 -4.79 -2.90
C MET A 129 12.16 -4.84 -1.46
N THR A 130 13.47 -5.03 -1.29
CA THR A 130 14.16 -5.06 0.01
C THR A 130 15.53 -4.40 -0.07
N LYS A 131 16.07 -3.91 1.04
CA LYS A 131 17.44 -3.41 1.11
C LYS A 131 18.48 -4.53 0.96
N SER A 132 18.16 -5.72 1.47
CA SER A 132 19.04 -6.88 1.46
C SER A 132 18.48 -7.97 0.55
N LYS A 133 19.36 -8.69 -0.12
CA LYS A 133 18.96 -9.81 -0.99
C LYS A 133 18.30 -10.95 -0.21
N THR A 134 18.70 -11.12 1.05
CA THR A 134 18.24 -12.18 1.97
C THR A 134 18.10 -11.60 3.38
N GLY A 135 17.42 -12.33 4.30
CA GLY A 135 17.28 -11.90 5.70
C GLY A 135 16.21 -10.83 5.95
N TYR A 136 15.37 -10.55 4.97
CA TYR A 136 14.20 -9.68 5.14
C TYR A 136 13.00 -10.48 5.68
N THR A 137 12.06 -9.77 6.29
CA THR A 137 10.83 -10.38 6.81
C THR A 137 9.92 -10.82 5.66
N PHE A 138 9.63 -12.13 5.58
CA PHE A 138 8.63 -12.68 4.67
C PHE A 138 7.93 -13.90 5.31
N ASN A 139 6.73 -13.69 5.81
CA ASN A 139 5.91 -14.65 6.55
C ASN A 139 5.00 -15.44 5.60
N SER A 140 5.57 -16.38 4.86
CA SER A 140 4.87 -17.14 3.83
C SER A 140 3.64 -17.87 4.35
N GLU A 141 3.69 -18.36 5.58
CA GLU A 141 2.61 -19.13 6.22
C GLU A 141 1.36 -18.28 6.51
N ASN A 142 1.52 -16.96 6.65
CA ASN A 142 0.42 -16.05 6.96
C ASN A 142 -0.41 -15.66 5.71
N ILE A 143 0.05 -16.02 4.51
CA ILE A 143 -0.56 -15.59 3.25
C ILE A 143 -0.91 -16.77 2.31
N LEU A 144 -0.96 -17.98 2.84
CA LEU A 144 -1.26 -19.17 2.03
C LEU A 144 -2.64 -19.09 1.37
N VAL A 145 -2.71 -19.56 0.15
CA VAL A 145 -3.93 -19.69 -0.65
C VAL A 145 -4.11 -21.11 -1.15
N GLU A 146 -5.33 -21.48 -1.49
CA GLU A 146 -5.62 -22.79 -2.05
C GLU A 146 -4.80 -23.08 -3.32
N ALA A 147 -4.11 -24.21 -3.34
CA ALA A 147 -3.39 -24.70 -4.51
C ALA A 147 -4.33 -25.48 -5.41
N LYS A 148 -4.89 -24.86 -6.44
CA LYS A 148 -5.87 -25.48 -7.37
C LYS A 148 -5.42 -26.86 -7.87
N THR A 149 -4.13 -27.04 -8.17
CA THR A 149 -3.57 -28.33 -8.62
C THR A 149 -3.55 -29.36 -7.50
N GLY A 150 -3.13 -28.99 -6.30
CA GLY A 150 -3.02 -29.91 -5.17
C GLY A 150 -4.36 -30.28 -4.54
N SER A 151 -5.25 -29.28 -4.35
CA SER A 151 -6.53 -29.50 -3.69
C SER A 151 -7.59 -30.07 -4.62
N GLN A 152 -7.69 -29.53 -5.86
CA GLN A 152 -8.77 -29.89 -6.79
C GLN A 152 -8.46 -31.13 -7.63
N ARG A 153 -7.20 -31.31 -8.07
CA ARG A 153 -6.81 -32.39 -8.99
C ARG A 153 -6.27 -33.62 -8.27
N LYS A 154 -5.97 -33.56 -6.98
CA LYS A 154 -5.43 -34.67 -6.16
C LYS A 154 -4.23 -35.37 -6.80
N LEU A 155 -3.34 -34.61 -7.45
CA LEU A 155 -2.19 -35.13 -8.16
C LEU A 155 -1.06 -35.50 -7.19
N ILE A 156 -0.21 -36.46 -7.62
CA ILE A 156 0.98 -36.89 -6.89
C ILE A 156 2.22 -36.17 -7.47
N ASP A 157 3.04 -35.61 -6.61
CA ASP A 157 4.34 -35.05 -6.97
C ASP A 157 5.43 -36.11 -6.94
N TYR A 158 5.72 -36.66 -8.11
CA TYR A 158 6.74 -37.70 -8.30
C TYR A 158 8.18 -37.18 -8.22
N ARG A 159 8.41 -35.87 -8.11
CA ARG A 159 9.73 -35.26 -7.87
C ARG A 159 10.17 -35.43 -6.42
N LYS A 160 9.26 -35.72 -5.51
CA LYS A 160 9.54 -36.03 -4.10
C LYS A 160 9.84 -37.51 -3.91
N ILE A 161 10.74 -37.82 -2.98
CA ILE A 161 11.10 -39.22 -2.61
C ILE A 161 10.80 -39.42 -1.12
N PRO A 162 9.85 -40.28 -0.75
CA PRO A 162 8.87 -40.97 -1.62
C PRO A 162 7.89 -39.95 -2.26
N PRO A 163 7.22 -40.33 -3.38
CA PRO A 163 6.18 -39.51 -4.00
C PRO A 163 5.09 -39.16 -3.01
N ARG A 164 4.65 -37.88 -3.04
CA ARG A 164 3.64 -37.36 -2.11
C ARG A 164 2.58 -36.55 -2.87
N PRO A 165 1.36 -36.43 -2.36
CA PRO A 165 0.38 -35.49 -2.90
C PRO A 165 0.94 -34.06 -2.92
N TYR A 166 0.55 -33.28 -3.92
CA TYR A 166 0.81 -31.83 -3.91
C TYR A 166 0.18 -31.18 -2.68
N ASN A 167 0.81 -30.14 -2.18
CA ASN A 167 0.26 -29.38 -1.07
C ASN A 167 -1.13 -28.81 -1.43
N LYS A 168 -2.02 -28.78 -0.47
CA LYS A 168 -3.35 -28.17 -0.63
C LYS A 168 -3.28 -26.63 -0.67
N GLU A 169 -2.26 -26.09 -0.05
CA GLU A 169 -2.02 -24.65 0.05
C GLU A 169 -0.65 -24.29 -0.53
N LYS A 170 -0.51 -23.07 -0.96
CA LYS A 170 0.73 -22.50 -1.51
C LYS A 170 0.81 -21.01 -1.24
N VAL A 171 2.00 -20.44 -1.27
CA VAL A 171 2.21 -19.00 -1.35
C VAL A 171 1.56 -18.46 -2.63
N PRO A 172 0.82 -17.34 -2.60
CA PRO A 172 0.24 -16.73 -3.79
C PRO A 172 1.28 -16.49 -4.89
N SER A 173 0.88 -16.61 -6.14
CA SER A 173 1.71 -16.14 -7.25
C SER A 173 1.79 -14.61 -7.26
N ASN A 174 2.61 -14.06 -8.13
CA ASN A 174 2.72 -12.62 -8.34
C ASN A 174 1.59 -12.02 -9.20
N VAL A 175 0.55 -12.77 -9.51
CA VAL A 175 -0.70 -12.26 -10.10
C VAL A 175 -1.79 -12.36 -9.03
N TRP A 176 -2.27 -11.19 -8.57
CA TRP A 176 -3.26 -11.07 -7.50
C TRP A 176 -4.59 -10.65 -8.07
N GLU A 177 -5.57 -11.52 -8.05
CA GLU A 177 -6.94 -11.24 -8.45
C GLU A 177 -7.72 -10.77 -7.21
N ILE A 178 -7.75 -9.46 -6.98
CA ILE A 178 -8.42 -8.82 -5.85
C ILE A 178 -9.34 -7.73 -6.38
N PRO A 179 -10.66 -7.76 -6.09
CA PRO A 179 -11.58 -6.72 -6.53
C PRO A 179 -11.19 -5.33 -6.04
N ARG A 180 -11.47 -4.30 -6.84
CA ARG A 180 -11.35 -2.89 -6.41
C ARG A 180 -12.47 -2.53 -5.44
N VAL A 181 -12.20 -1.58 -4.55
CA VAL A 181 -13.24 -0.98 -3.71
C VAL A 181 -14.25 -0.26 -4.60
N ARG A 182 -15.54 -0.54 -4.39
CA ARG A 182 -16.65 0.06 -5.11
C ARG A 182 -17.59 0.78 -4.14
N PHE A 183 -18.30 1.77 -4.63
CA PHE A 183 -19.35 2.45 -3.87
C PHE A 183 -20.33 1.44 -3.23
N LYS A 184 -20.72 1.66 -1.99
CA LYS A 184 -21.55 0.79 -1.13
C LYS A 184 -20.86 -0.47 -0.57
N MET A 185 -19.59 -0.70 -0.77
CA MET A 185 -18.86 -1.71 0.01
C MET A 185 -18.61 -1.17 1.44
N ASP A 186 -18.58 -2.05 2.44
CA ASP A 186 -18.42 -1.64 3.85
C ASP A 186 -17.11 -0.88 4.11
N GLU A 187 -16.04 -1.22 3.37
CA GLU A 187 -14.75 -0.55 3.47
C GLU A 187 -14.66 0.78 2.68
N TYR A 188 -15.73 1.15 1.91
CA TYR A 188 -15.70 2.32 1.04
C TYR A 188 -15.56 3.63 1.82
N GLU A 189 -14.60 4.42 1.39
CA GLU A 189 -14.41 5.83 1.80
C GLU A 189 -14.49 6.73 0.56
N ASN A 190 -14.81 8.00 0.77
CA ASN A 190 -14.87 8.97 -0.33
C ASN A 190 -13.47 9.36 -0.82
N HIS A 191 -12.81 8.41 -1.49
CA HIS A 191 -11.49 8.59 -2.08
C HIS A 191 -11.44 7.91 -3.46
N PRO A 192 -10.93 8.58 -4.51
CA PRO A 192 -11.06 8.11 -5.90
C PRO A 192 -10.22 6.87 -6.24
N THR A 193 -9.20 6.55 -5.43
CA THR A 193 -8.26 5.45 -5.69
C THR A 193 -8.02 4.58 -4.47
N GLN A 194 -9.01 4.45 -3.60
CA GLN A 194 -8.90 3.62 -2.39
C GLN A 194 -8.42 2.21 -2.75
N LYS A 195 -7.40 1.73 -2.03
CA LYS A 195 -6.91 0.35 -2.17
C LYS A 195 -7.74 -0.59 -1.30
N PRO A 196 -8.07 -1.80 -1.82
CA PRO A 196 -8.86 -2.78 -1.08
C PRO A 196 -8.11 -3.33 0.13
N HIS A 197 -8.85 -3.56 1.21
CA HIS A 197 -8.32 -4.10 2.46
C HIS A 197 -7.57 -5.42 2.25
N ALA A 198 -8.14 -6.34 1.48
CA ALA A 198 -7.53 -7.66 1.20
C ALA A 198 -6.15 -7.59 0.52
N LEU A 199 -5.87 -6.53 -0.27
CA LEU A 199 -4.55 -6.30 -0.85
C LEU A 199 -3.55 -5.89 0.22
N LEU A 200 -3.94 -4.94 1.07
CA LEU A 200 -3.10 -4.39 2.13
C LEU A 200 -2.85 -5.40 3.24
N GLU A 201 -3.88 -6.17 3.62
CA GLU A 201 -3.76 -7.30 4.54
C GLU A 201 -2.70 -8.30 4.08
N ARG A 202 -2.74 -8.72 2.81
CA ARG A 202 -1.74 -9.62 2.24
C ARG A 202 -0.32 -9.05 2.33
N VAL A 203 -0.13 -7.78 2.00
CA VAL A 203 1.17 -7.11 2.07
C VAL A 203 1.68 -7.05 3.51
N ILE A 204 0.82 -6.63 4.45
CA ILE A 204 1.17 -6.46 5.86
C ILE A 204 1.48 -7.81 6.52
N LEU A 205 0.65 -8.83 6.29
CA LEU A 205 0.87 -10.17 6.82
C LEU A 205 2.14 -10.82 6.28
N ALA A 206 2.42 -10.63 4.98
CA ALA A 206 3.63 -11.16 4.35
C ALA A 206 4.91 -10.55 4.90
N SER A 207 4.92 -9.24 5.16
CA SER A 207 6.17 -8.49 5.29
C SER A 207 6.29 -7.68 6.57
N SER A 208 5.51 -8.02 7.60
CA SER A 208 5.64 -7.45 8.94
C SER A 208 5.12 -8.39 10.02
N ASN A 209 5.53 -8.13 11.27
CA ASN A 209 5.06 -8.82 12.47
C ASN A 209 4.20 -7.89 13.33
N GLN A 210 3.48 -8.42 14.31
CA GLN A 210 2.76 -7.60 15.29
C GLN A 210 3.73 -6.65 15.99
N GLY A 211 3.30 -5.40 16.17
CA GLY A 211 4.11 -4.34 16.75
C GLY A 211 5.11 -3.66 15.81
N ASP A 212 5.37 -4.20 14.62
CA ASP A 212 6.20 -3.58 13.58
C ASP A 212 5.60 -2.27 13.08
N THR A 213 6.45 -1.39 12.57
CA THR A 213 6.08 -0.07 12.05
C THR A 213 5.90 -0.12 10.54
N VAL A 214 4.70 0.21 10.08
CA VAL A 214 4.34 0.36 8.67
C VAL A 214 4.25 1.84 8.31
N LEU A 215 4.88 2.24 7.22
CA LEU A 215 4.82 3.60 6.68
C LEU A 215 4.04 3.61 5.36
N ASP A 216 3.10 4.55 5.24
CA ASP A 216 2.46 4.90 3.96
C ASP A 216 2.63 6.40 3.71
N PRO A 217 3.55 6.80 2.81
CA PRO A 217 3.82 8.20 2.55
C PRO A 217 2.76 8.88 1.65
N PHE A 218 1.76 8.13 1.17
CA PHE A 218 0.66 8.63 0.32
C PHE A 218 -0.68 8.06 0.79
N SER A 219 -1.03 8.33 2.05
CA SER A 219 -2.05 7.56 2.77
C SER A 219 -3.48 7.70 2.23
N GLY A 220 -3.83 8.79 1.56
CA GLY A 220 -5.14 9.02 0.96
C GLY A 220 -6.30 8.73 1.93
N SER A 221 -7.03 7.64 1.69
CA SER A 221 -8.12 7.17 2.56
C SER A 221 -7.65 6.44 3.83
N PHE A 222 -6.35 6.32 4.08
CA PHE A 222 -5.74 5.60 5.21
C PHE A 222 -6.14 4.11 5.29
N SER A 223 -6.32 3.47 4.14
CA SER A 223 -6.62 2.04 4.10
C SER A 223 -5.48 1.20 4.67
N THR A 224 -4.22 1.56 4.39
CA THR A 224 -3.03 0.92 4.97
C THR A 224 -3.03 1.06 6.50
N GLY A 225 -3.32 2.25 7.03
CA GLY A 225 -3.41 2.49 8.47
C GLY A 225 -4.53 1.69 9.13
N TYR A 226 -5.69 1.58 8.47
CA TYR A 226 -6.80 0.77 8.95
C TYR A 226 -6.44 -0.72 9.02
N ALA A 227 -5.81 -1.27 7.98
CA ALA A 227 -5.30 -2.64 8.01
C ALA A 227 -4.26 -2.86 9.10
N CYS A 228 -3.36 -1.89 9.35
CA CYS A 228 -2.42 -1.92 10.46
C CYS A 228 -3.10 -1.95 11.83
N LYS A 229 -4.23 -1.23 11.98
CA LYS A 229 -5.01 -1.23 13.21
C LYS A 229 -5.59 -2.61 13.50
N GLU A 230 -6.18 -3.27 12.52
CA GLU A 230 -6.77 -4.61 12.66
C GLU A 230 -5.71 -5.69 12.88
N LEU A 231 -4.56 -5.55 12.24
CA LEU A 231 -3.46 -6.52 12.32
C LEU A 231 -2.45 -6.22 13.44
N GLU A 232 -2.71 -5.25 14.32
CA GLU A 232 -1.88 -4.88 15.46
C GLU A 232 -0.46 -4.40 15.10
N ARG A 233 -0.33 -3.69 13.95
CA ARG A 233 0.91 -2.97 13.59
C ARG A 233 0.84 -1.52 14.06
N LYS A 234 2.02 -0.88 14.22
CA LYS A 234 2.14 0.57 14.32
C LYS A 234 2.06 1.17 12.91
N PHE A 235 1.59 2.40 12.82
CA PHE A 235 1.43 3.04 11.52
C PHE A 235 1.91 4.49 11.54
N ILE A 236 2.61 4.88 10.48
CA ILE A 236 2.95 6.26 10.15
C ILE A 236 2.37 6.56 8.77
N GLY A 237 1.56 7.60 8.67
CA GLY A 237 0.96 8.01 7.40
C GLY A 237 1.23 9.47 7.09
N PHE A 238 1.51 9.78 5.81
CA PHE A 238 1.60 11.17 5.32
C PHE A 238 0.44 11.44 4.37
N GLU A 239 -0.10 12.64 4.47
CA GLU A 239 -1.18 13.09 3.59
C GLU A 239 -1.12 14.60 3.42
N LEU A 240 -1.31 15.06 2.19
CA LEU A 240 -1.29 16.47 1.84
C LEU A 240 -2.66 17.15 2.05
N SER A 241 -3.74 16.39 1.87
CA SER A 241 -5.12 16.87 1.97
C SER A 241 -5.64 16.81 3.39
N GLU A 242 -6.06 17.97 3.93
CA GLU A 242 -6.73 18.04 5.24
C GLU A 242 -8.05 17.26 5.25
N GLU A 243 -8.74 17.15 4.12
CA GLU A 243 -9.98 16.37 3.99
C GLU A 243 -9.71 14.88 4.19
N TYR A 244 -8.67 14.34 3.55
CA TYR A 244 -8.30 12.94 3.69
C TYR A 244 -7.71 12.63 5.07
N VAL A 245 -6.96 13.56 5.67
CA VAL A 245 -6.49 13.42 7.06
C VAL A 245 -7.66 13.24 8.04
N LYS A 246 -8.81 13.91 7.85
CA LYS A 246 -10.02 13.69 8.67
C LYS A 246 -10.54 12.26 8.56
N ILE A 247 -10.44 11.64 7.38
CA ILE A 247 -10.78 10.21 7.20
C ILE A 247 -9.82 9.36 8.05
N GLY A 248 -8.51 9.60 7.95
CA GLY A 248 -7.51 8.87 8.71
C GLY A 248 -7.68 8.99 10.22
N ILE A 249 -7.91 10.20 10.73
CA ILE A 249 -8.17 10.45 12.16
C ILE A 249 -9.36 9.61 12.65
N ARG A 250 -10.44 9.56 11.89
CA ARG A 250 -11.62 8.77 12.23
C ARG A 250 -11.34 7.28 12.19
N ARG A 251 -10.69 6.77 11.12
CA ARG A 251 -10.39 5.34 10.95
C ARG A 251 -9.42 4.80 12.00
N LEU A 252 -8.49 5.63 12.46
CA LEU A 252 -7.47 5.26 13.44
C LEU A 252 -7.81 5.68 14.88
N ASP A 253 -9.01 6.20 15.11
CA ASP A 253 -9.48 6.68 16.43
C ASP A 253 -8.50 7.67 17.09
N LEU A 254 -7.94 8.57 16.28
CA LEU A 254 -6.97 9.55 16.79
C LEU A 254 -7.68 10.71 17.49
N PRO A 255 -7.12 11.21 18.62
CA PRO A 255 -7.64 12.39 19.27
C PRO A 255 -7.42 13.63 18.40
N SER A 256 -8.49 14.38 18.11
CA SER A 256 -8.37 15.64 17.37
C SER A 256 -9.53 16.59 17.69
N SER A 257 -9.29 17.89 17.42
CA SER A 257 -10.36 18.90 17.45
C SER A 257 -11.48 18.61 16.43
N TYR A 258 -11.18 17.89 15.35
CA TYR A 258 -12.16 17.49 14.35
C TYR A 258 -13.19 16.48 14.89
N THR A 259 -12.81 15.61 15.81
CA THR A 259 -13.72 14.62 16.44
C THR A 259 -14.68 15.26 17.42
N ARG A 260 -14.33 16.36 18.10
CA ARG A 260 -15.21 17.05 19.04
C ARG A 260 -16.47 17.60 18.37
N ASN A 261 -16.34 18.15 17.16
CA ASN A 261 -17.47 18.74 16.42
C ASN A 261 -18.48 17.69 15.90
N VAL A 262 -18.08 16.44 15.68
CA VAL A 262 -18.99 15.36 15.24
C VAL A 262 -19.82 14.83 16.40
N LEU A 263 -19.26 14.77 17.61
CA LEU A 263 -19.98 14.33 18.81
C LEU A 263 -21.03 15.36 19.28
N VAL A 264 -20.73 16.66 19.13
CA VAL A 264 -21.68 17.74 19.45
C VAL A 264 -22.90 17.69 18.52
N LYS A 265 -22.69 17.52 17.19
CA LYS A 265 -23.80 17.41 16.23
C LYS A 265 -24.68 16.17 16.39
N LYS A 266 -24.17 15.08 16.98
CA LYS A 266 -24.99 13.89 17.32
C LYS A 266 -25.81 14.06 18.59
N LYS A 267 -25.42 14.94 19.52
CA LYS A 267 -26.19 15.25 20.73
C LYS A 267 -27.33 16.26 20.48
N GLU A 268 -27.25 17.09 19.45
CA GLU A 268 -28.29 18.05 19.08
C GLU A 268 -29.41 17.44 18.20
N LYS A 269 -29.34 16.17 17.80
CA LYS A 269 -30.34 15.44 17.00
C LYS A 269 -31.08 14.35 17.77
N LYS A 270 -31.16 14.46 19.10
CA LYS A 270 -32.01 13.59 19.94
C LYS A 270 -33.06 14.42 20.65
#